data_45e2edfb61e58e0f9640ecbfe7aa12f5
#
_entry.id   45e2edfb61e58e0f9640ecbfe7aa12f5
#
_cell.length_a   1.000
_cell.length_b   1.000
_cell.length_c   1.000
_cell.angle_alpha   90.00
_cell.angle_beta   90.00
_cell.angle_gamma   90.00
#
_symmetry.space_group_name_H-M   'P 1'
#
loop_
_entity.id
_entity.type
_entity.pdbx_description
1 polymer ?
#
loop_
_entity_poly.entity_id
_entity_poly.type
_entity_poly.pdbx_seq_one_letter_code
_entity_poly.pdbx_strand_id
1 'polypeptide(L)'
;MAKLKGSSERVETTGVPKWRNRIVGHGEVDPEQLLANPKNWRIHPKIQQDALVGVLSEVGWVQDVIVNKRTGFVVDGHARVALAIKARERVPVVYVDLSEKEEALILATLDPLSAMAVTDEDLLASLVGELEVSDQAVSGLLQSLASSTGQEIVEDNPGPLIDNAAQLQKKWQTAAGQLWVIGGSRLLCGDSTSEADVRRLMNGRRACLFATDPPYLIAYTGTNHPHKWNDTEETKRRKNKDWHDKYSDVDSPELGEALYDAFVKVAIDVAITEDAAWYCWHASRKQALLEAVWEKHGAFVHQQIIWAKDRPILTRSWYMWQHEPCFFGWIKGNKPKRFAKDYPPSVWSFPTQAAGETTDHPTQKPVELFAIPIRQHTAKGDLCYEPFAGSGTQFVAAEQLGRVCYGMEKSPPFVAVCLERMSVLGLTPKLVQESATAEVAL
;
A
#
# COMPACT_ATOMS: atom_id res chain seq x y z
N MET A 1 -67.89 15.38 -17.75
CA MET A 1 -66.84 15.07 -18.76
C MET A 1 -66.03 16.32 -18.98
N ALA A 2 -64.84 16.40 -18.39
CA ALA A 2 -63.86 17.46 -18.62
C ALA A 2 -62.53 16.79 -18.95
N LYS A 3 -62.07 16.96 -20.17
CA LYS A 3 -60.77 16.47 -20.64
C LYS A 3 -59.67 17.38 -20.13
N LEU A 4 -58.81 16.87 -19.28
CA LEU A 4 -57.54 17.47 -18.95
C LEU A 4 -56.54 17.21 -20.07
N LYS A 5 -56.12 18.27 -20.76
CA LYS A 5 -54.95 18.27 -21.66
C LYS A 5 -53.70 18.39 -20.82
N GLY A 6 -52.95 17.29 -20.69
CA GLY A 6 -51.59 17.33 -20.18
C GLY A 6 -50.63 17.74 -21.30
N SER A 7 -50.00 18.88 -21.18
CA SER A 7 -48.83 19.29 -21.96
C SER A 7 -47.61 18.54 -21.42
N SER A 8 -47.13 17.57 -22.17
CA SER A 8 -45.82 16.96 -21.91
C SER A 8 -44.72 17.94 -22.38
N GLU A 9 -44.14 18.69 -21.49
CA GLU A 9 -42.85 19.32 -21.75
C GLU A 9 -41.81 18.23 -21.95
N ARG A 10 -41.32 18.10 -23.16
CA ARG A 10 -40.10 17.34 -23.44
C ARG A 10 -38.91 18.09 -22.82
N VAL A 11 -38.36 17.53 -21.75
CA VAL A 11 -37.03 17.93 -21.29
C VAL A 11 -36.05 17.60 -22.41
N GLU A 12 -35.51 18.65 -23.05
CA GLU A 12 -34.37 18.52 -23.97
C GLU A 12 -33.19 17.99 -23.16
N THR A 13 -32.87 16.72 -23.31
CA THR A 13 -31.63 16.15 -22.83
C THR A 13 -30.49 16.77 -23.64
N THR A 14 -29.75 17.69 -23.04
CA THR A 14 -28.51 18.27 -23.54
C THR A 14 -27.59 17.14 -24.00
N GLY A 15 -27.19 17.17 -25.26
CA GLY A 15 -26.64 16.11 -26.08
C GLY A 15 -25.52 15.30 -25.46
N VAL A 16 -25.80 14.07 -25.11
CA VAL A 16 -24.79 13.02 -25.03
C VAL A 16 -24.20 12.81 -26.43
N PRO A 17 -22.88 12.91 -26.63
CA PRO A 17 -22.28 12.71 -27.95
C PRO A 17 -22.71 11.35 -28.50
N LYS A 18 -23.29 11.33 -29.69
CA LYS A 18 -23.73 10.11 -30.35
C LYS A 18 -22.48 9.29 -30.72
N TRP A 19 -22.23 8.19 -30.05
CA TRP A 19 -21.08 7.33 -30.34
C TRP A 19 -21.16 6.76 -31.74
N ARG A 20 -20.05 6.81 -32.50
CA ARG A 20 -19.95 6.29 -33.85
C ARG A 20 -19.41 4.88 -33.82
N ASN A 21 -20.04 3.98 -34.56
CA ASN A 21 -19.45 2.68 -34.83
C ASN A 21 -18.28 2.86 -35.83
N ARG A 22 -17.09 2.39 -35.44
CA ARG A 22 -15.88 2.44 -36.26
C ARG A 22 -15.48 1.08 -36.81
N ILE A 23 -16.22 0.03 -36.48
CA ILE A 23 -16.02 -1.31 -37.02
C ILE A 23 -16.56 -1.35 -38.45
N VAL A 24 -15.72 -1.78 -39.39
CA VAL A 24 -16.05 -1.80 -40.81
C VAL A 24 -15.98 -3.19 -41.43
N GLY A 25 -15.62 -4.22 -40.64
CA GLY A 25 -15.62 -5.62 -41.09
C GLY A 25 -14.94 -6.55 -40.12
N HIS A 26 -15.11 -7.84 -40.40
CA HIS A 26 -14.45 -8.95 -39.71
C HIS A 26 -13.78 -9.86 -40.74
N GLY A 27 -12.80 -10.63 -40.30
CA GLY A 27 -12.13 -11.61 -41.17
C GLY A 27 -11.26 -12.57 -40.37
N GLU A 28 -10.66 -13.48 -41.09
CA GLU A 28 -9.67 -14.41 -40.55
C GLU A 28 -8.45 -14.39 -41.51
N VAL A 29 -7.30 -14.03 -40.97
CA VAL A 29 -6.09 -13.76 -41.77
C VAL A 29 -4.90 -14.59 -41.32
N ASP A 30 -3.93 -14.74 -42.19
CA ASP A 30 -2.62 -15.26 -41.85
C ASP A 30 -1.90 -14.22 -40.98
N PRO A 31 -1.42 -14.60 -39.76
CA PRO A 31 -0.78 -13.66 -38.87
C PRO A 31 0.47 -12.99 -39.44
N GLU A 32 1.17 -13.62 -40.40
CA GLU A 32 2.33 -13.04 -41.09
C GLU A 32 1.95 -11.85 -41.98
N GLN A 33 0.69 -11.70 -42.35
CA GLN A 33 0.18 -10.56 -43.11
C GLN A 33 -0.19 -9.35 -42.21
N LEU A 34 -0.17 -9.52 -40.90
CA LEU A 34 -0.50 -8.48 -39.96
C LEU A 34 0.74 -7.63 -39.59
N LEU A 35 0.63 -6.32 -39.78
CA LEU A 35 1.71 -5.40 -39.49
C LEU A 35 1.65 -4.95 -38.02
N ALA A 36 2.71 -5.22 -37.28
CA ALA A 36 2.86 -4.67 -35.93
C ALA A 36 2.90 -3.13 -35.97
N ASN A 37 2.17 -2.49 -35.07
CA ASN A 37 2.18 -1.02 -35.01
C ASN A 37 3.53 -0.53 -34.46
N PRO A 38 4.26 0.34 -35.18
CA PRO A 38 5.56 0.84 -34.72
C PRO A 38 5.46 1.72 -33.45
N LYS A 39 4.26 2.21 -33.11
CA LYS A 39 3.98 2.98 -31.89
C LYS A 39 3.50 2.10 -30.73
N ASN A 40 3.50 0.77 -30.89
CA ASN A 40 3.17 -0.13 -29.79
C ASN A 40 4.25 -0.05 -28.70
N TRP A 41 3.87 0.48 -27.55
CA TRP A 41 4.76 0.68 -26.40
C TRP A 41 4.78 -0.48 -25.41
N ARG A 42 3.95 -1.51 -25.63
CA ARG A 42 3.77 -2.63 -24.70
C ARG A 42 4.83 -3.70 -24.89
N ILE A 43 5.36 -4.17 -23.76
CA ILE A 43 6.25 -5.33 -23.70
C ILE A 43 5.49 -6.43 -22.94
N HIS A 44 5.37 -7.60 -23.54
CA HIS A 44 4.64 -8.74 -22.96
C HIS A 44 5.63 -9.70 -22.29
N PRO A 45 5.66 -9.79 -20.94
CA PRO A 45 6.52 -10.75 -20.23
C PRO A 45 6.19 -12.20 -20.61
N LYS A 46 7.20 -13.08 -20.46
CA LYS A 46 7.03 -14.50 -20.81
C LYS A 46 5.85 -15.16 -20.05
N ILE A 47 5.71 -14.84 -18.76
CA ILE A 47 4.62 -15.38 -17.92
C ILE A 47 3.22 -15.01 -18.47
N GLN A 48 3.04 -13.81 -19.00
CA GLN A 48 1.80 -13.38 -19.64
C GLN A 48 1.58 -14.12 -20.95
N GLN A 49 2.66 -14.32 -21.74
CA GLN A 49 2.57 -15.07 -22.99
C GLN A 49 2.19 -16.53 -22.74
N ASP A 50 2.81 -17.17 -21.74
CA ASP A 50 2.55 -18.57 -21.38
C ASP A 50 1.09 -18.75 -20.90
N ALA A 51 0.58 -17.86 -20.04
CA ALA A 51 -0.82 -17.88 -19.62
C ALA A 51 -1.79 -17.67 -20.79
N LEU A 52 -1.46 -16.75 -21.71
CA LEU A 52 -2.28 -16.50 -22.90
C LEU A 52 -2.31 -17.71 -23.84
N VAL A 53 -1.20 -18.43 -24.00
CA VAL A 53 -1.14 -19.70 -24.75
C VAL A 53 -2.06 -20.73 -24.09
N GLY A 54 -2.02 -20.86 -22.77
CA GLY A 54 -2.88 -21.80 -22.04
C GLY A 54 -4.36 -21.51 -22.26
N VAL A 55 -4.78 -20.25 -22.11
CA VAL A 55 -6.19 -19.84 -22.36
C VAL A 55 -6.60 -20.10 -23.81
N LEU A 56 -5.77 -19.75 -24.79
CA LEU A 56 -6.06 -20.03 -26.19
C LEU A 56 -6.14 -21.54 -26.50
N SER A 57 -5.36 -22.35 -25.80
CA SER A 57 -5.37 -23.82 -25.96
C SER A 57 -6.60 -24.47 -25.33
N GLU A 58 -7.07 -23.97 -24.20
CA GLU A 58 -8.23 -24.54 -23.50
C GLU A 58 -9.58 -24.04 -24.04
N VAL A 59 -9.66 -22.76 -24.39
CA VAL A 59 -10.92 -22.12 -24.75
C VAL A 59 -10.97 -21.74 -26.25
N GLY A 60 -9.83 -21.47 -26.85
CA GLY A 60 -9.76 -20.93 -28.22
C GLY A 60 -9.85 -19.41 -28.29
N TRP A 61 -10.11 -18.90 -29.47
CA TRP A 61 -10.24 -17.46 -29.73
C TRP A 61 -11.58 -16.93 -29.25
N VAL A 62 -11.57 -16.01 -28.28
CA VAL A 62 -12.75 -15.32 -27.74
C VAL A 62 -12.74 -13.82 -27.98
N GLN A 63 -11.65 -13.30 -28.53
CA GLN A 63 -11.48 -11.88 -28.81
C GLN A 63 -10.68 -11.69 -30.11
N ASP A 64 -11.24 -10.93 -31.06
CA ASP A 64 -10.58 -10.59 -32.32
C ASP A 64 -9.37 -9.69 -32.10
N VAL A 65 -8.40 -9.75 -33.01
CA VAL A 65 -7.32 -8.77 -33.14
C VAL A 65 -7.86 -7.54 -33.86
N ILE A 66 -7.61 -6.35 -33.32
CA ILE A 66 -8.08 -5.09 -33.90
C ILE A 66 -7.04 -4.59 -34.90
N VAL A 67 -7.46 -4.39 -36.17
CA VAL A 67 -6.63 -3.91 -37.26
C VAL A 67 -7.22 -2.62 -37.85
N ASN A 68 -6.43 -1.57 -37.95
CA ASN A 68 -6.87 -0.35 -38.63
C ASN A 68 -6.79 -0.52 -40.14
N LYS A 69 -7.92 -0.45 -40.84
CA LYS A 69 -8.01 -0.62 -42.28
C LYS A 69 -7.24 0.44 -43.06
N ARG A 70 -7.04 1.65 -42.50
CA ARG A 70 -6.32 2.74 -43.20
C ARG A 70 -4.83 2.54 -43.19
N THR A 71 -4.29 2.14 -42.03
CA THR A 71 -2.83 1.99 -41.85
C THR A 71 -2.35 0.57 -42.09
N GLY A 72 -3.23 -0.42 -41.98
CA GLY A 72 -2.90 -1.85 -42.00
C GLY A 72 -2.29 -2.33 -40.69
N PHE A 73 -2.11 -1.46 -39.70
CA PHE A 73 -1.47 -1.81 -38.43
C PHE A 73 -2.43 -2.46 -37.43
N VAL A 74 -1.88 -3.39 -36.65
CA VAL A 74 -2.54 -3.90 -35.46
C VAL A 74 -2.67 -2.79 -34.41
N VAL A 75 -3.86 -2.60 -33.89
CA VAL A 75 -4.19 -1.62 -32.85
C VAL A 75 -4.27 -2.29 -31.47
N ASP A 76 -4.82 -3.52 -31.44
CA ASP A 76 -4.82 -4.36 -30.24
C ASP A 76 -4.63 -5.83 -30.59
N GLY A 77 -4.05 -6.62 -29.68
CA GLY A 77 -3.78 -8.05 -29.85
C GLY A 77 -2.39 -8.41 -30.34
N HIS A 78 -1.40 -7.53 -30.23
CA HIS A 78 -0.02 -7.78 -30.66
C HIS A 78 0.57 -9.08 -30.08
N ALA A 79 0.32 -9.37 -28.79
CA ALA A 79 0.77 -10.62 -28.16
C ALA A 79 0.12 -11.84 -28.81
N ARG A 80 -1.19 -11.77 -29.07
CA ARG A 80 -1.95 -12.86 -29.73
C ARG A 80 -1.41 -13.13 -31.15
N VAL A 81 -1.14 -12.08 -31.92
CA VAL A 81 -0.51 -12.22 -33.25
C VAL A 81 0.85 -12.88 -33.17
N ALA A 82 1.71 -12.44 -32.24
CA ALA A 82 3.04 -13.02 -32.06
C ALA A 82 3.00 -14.52 -31.68
N LEU A 83 2.01 -14.93 -30.91
CA LEU A 83 1.77 -16.33 -30.55
C LEU A 83 1.23 -17.13 -31.72
N ALA A 84 0.29 -16.58 -32.49
CA ALA A 84 -0.27 -17.22 -33.67
C ALA A 84 0.78 -17.46 -34.78
N ILE A 85 1.75 -16.54 -34.97
CA ILE A 85 2.88 -16.74 -35.86
C ILE A 85 3.69 -17.99 -35.44
N LYS A 86 3.96 -18.12 -34.13
CA LYS A 86 4.68 -19.29 -33.59
C LYS A 86 3.93 -20.60 -33.79
N ALA A 87 2.59 -20.54 -33.57
CA ALA A 87 1.67 -21.67 -33.69
C ALA A 87 1.31 -22.01 -35.16
N ARG A 88 1.54 -21.09 -36.10
CA ARG A 88 1.12 -21.16 -37.52
C ARG A 88 -0.42 -21.27 -37.65
N GLU A 89 -1.15 -20.57 -36.83
CA GLU A 89 -2.60 -20.53 -36.81
C GLU A 89 -3.14 -19.22 -37.39
N ARG A 90 -4.30 -19.29 -38.02
CA ARG A 90 -4.98 -18.08 -38.52
C ARG A 90 -5.55 -17.28 -37.34
N VAL A 91 -5.68 -15.97 -37.56
CA VAL A 91 -6.10 -15.02 -36.53
C VAL A 91 -7.41 -14.36 -36.92
N PRO A 92 -8.43 -14.42 -36.05
CA PRO A 92 -9.65 -13.65 -36.25
C PRO A 92 -9.36 -12.16 -36.04
N VAL A 93 -9.85 -11.34 -36.97
CA VAL A 93 -9.60 -9.90 -36.97
C VAL A 93 -10.89 -9.10 -37.10
N VAL A 94 -10.94 -8.00 -36.40
CA VAL A 94 -11.93 -6.93 -36.61
C VAL A 94 -11.24 -5.71 -37.22
N TYR A 95 -11.77 -5.24 -38.34
CA TYR A 95 -11.26 -4.05 -39.00
C TYR A 95 -11.98 -2.80 -38.51
N VAL A 96 -11.19 -1.80 -38.13
CA VAL A 96 -11.67 -0.47 -37.74
C VAL A 96 -11.21 0.59 -38.72
N ASP A 97 -11.99 1.66 -38.88
CA ASP A 97 -11.67 2.81 -39.72
C ASP A 97 -11.30 4.00 -38.84
N LEU A 98 -10.01 4.14 -38.51
CA LEU A 98 -9.45 5.17 -37.64
C LEU A 98 -8.48 6.07 -38.39
N SER A 99 -8.53 7.36 -38.13
CA SER A 99 -7.43 8.25 -38.50
C SER A 99 -6.19 7.94 -37.66
N GLU A 100 -4.99 8.36 -38.07
CA GLU A 100 -3.75 8.13 -37.34
C GLU A 100 -3.78 8.70 -35.90
N LYS A 101 -4.48 9.83 -35.69
CA LYS A 101 -4.64 10.41 -34.33
C LYS A 101 -5.55 9.54 -33.46
N GLU A 102 -6.64 9.02 -34.00
CA GLU A 102 -7.56 8.13 -33.30
C GLU A 102 -6.89 6.80 -32.99
N GLU A 103 -6.10 6.25 -33.92
CA GLU A 103 -5.30 5.03 -33.73
C GLU A 103 -4.31 5.21 -32.57
N ALA A 104 -3.56 6.34 -32.56
CA ALA A 104 -2.64 6.64 -31.48
C ALA A 104 -3.35 6.81 -30.12
N LEU A 105 -4.56 7.41 -30.12
CA LEU A 105 -5.36 7.55 -28.90
C LEU A 105 -5.80 6.18 -28.36
N ILE A 106 -6.30 5.29 -29.23
CA ILE A 106 -6.72 3.94 -28.82
C ILE A 106 -5.52 3.14 -28.30
N LEU A 107 -4.37 3.15 -29.00
CA LEU A 107 -3.14 2.51 -28.54
C LEU A 107 -2.72 2.98 -27.13
N ALA A 108 -2.91 4.25 -26.82
CA ALA A 108 -2.52 4.82 -25.54
C ALA A 108 -3.52 4.56 -24.41
N THR A 109 -4.81 4.30 -24.73
CA THR A 109 -5.88 4.34 -23.72
C THR A 109 -6.63 3.04 -23.51
N LEU A 110 -6.66 2.12 -24.47
CA LEU A 110 -7.52 0.93 -24.40
C LEU A 110 -7.20 0.07 -23.16
N ASP A 111 -5.95 -0.30 -22.95
CA ASP A 111 -5.55 -1.13 -21.80
C ASP A 111 -5.54 -0.34 -20.48
N PRO A 112 -4.97 0.90 -20.41
CA PRO A 112 -5.07 1.68 -19.19
C PRO A 112 -6.50 1.86 -18.69
N LEU A 113 -7.47 2.09 -19.58
CA LEU A 113 -8.88 2.19 -19.20
C LEU A 113 -9.42 0.86 -18.66
N SER A 114 -9.04 -0.27 -19.27
CA SER A 114 -9.44 -1.60 -18.78
C SER A 114 -8.82 -1.89 -17.40
N ALA A 115 -7.58 -1.47 -17.17
CA ALA A 115 -6.86 -1.63 -15.91
C ALA A 115 -7.37 -0.71 -14.77
N MET A 116 -8.19 0.30 -15.08
CA MET A 116 -8.83 1.18 -14.07
C MET A 116 -10.10 0.56 -13.45
N ALA A 117 -10.59 -0.55 -13.96
CA ALA A 117 -11.73 -1.24 -13.37
C ALA A 117 -11.35 -1.80 -11.99
N VAL A 118 -12.20 -1.55 -11.00
CA VAL A 118 -12.05 -2.11 -9.66
C VAL A 118 -12.59 -3.54 -9.66
N THR A 119 -11.87 -4.44 -9.02
CA THR A 119 -12.24 -5.85 -8.92
C THR A 119 -13.23 -6.05 -7.77
N ASP A 120 -14.34 -6.73 -8.04
CA ASP A 120 -15.19 -7.31 -7.00
C ASP A 120 -14.54 -8.64 -6.58
N GLU A 121 -13.94 -8.64 -5.41
CA GLU A 121 -13.10 -9.75 -4.94
C GLU A 121 -13.90 -11.00 -4.60
N ASP A 122 -15.08 -10.83 -4.03
CA ASP A 122 -15.94 -11.96 -3.66
C ASP A 122 -16.44 -12.67 -4.92
N LEU A 123 -16.84 -11.91 -5.92
CA LEU A 123 -17.24 -12.46 -7.22
C LEU A 123 -16.06 -13.11 -7.95
N LEU A 124 -14.87 -12.52 -7.90
CA LEU A 124 -13.68 -13.10 -8.51
C LEU A 124 -13.25 -14.38 -7.81
N ALA A 125 -13.25 -14.40 -6.46
CA ALA A 125 -12.91 -15.59 -5.67
C ALA A 125 -13.90 -16.73 -5.94
N SER A 126 -15.20 -16.43 -6.00
CA SER A 126 -16.23 -17.40 -6.38
C SER A 126 -16.00 -17.96 -7.79
N LEU A 127 -15.76 -17.06 -8.75
CA LEU A 127 -15.50 -17.45 -10.15
C LEU A 127 -14.24 -18.33 -10.26
N VAL A 128 -13.13 -17.94 -9.63
CA VAL A 128 -11.88 -18.73 -9.65
C VAL A 128 -12.08 -20.08 -8.96
N GLY A 129 -12.87 -20.14 -7.89
CA GLY A 129 -13.18 -21.38 -7.16
C GLY A 129 -14.02 -22.38 -7.97
N GLU A 130 -14.74 -21.94 -8.98
CA GLU A 130 -15.56 -22.78 -9.86
C GLU A 130 -14.78 -23.31 -11.08
N LEU A 131 -13.56 -22.79 -11.33
CA LEU A 131 -12.77 -23.13 -12.51
C LEU A 131 -11.86 -24.32 -12.27
N GLU A 132 -12.01 -25.36 -13.08
CA GLU A 132 -11.05 -26.46 -13.22
C GLU A 132 -10.19 -26.19 -14.47
N VAL A 133 -8.89 -25.94 -14.28
CA VAL A 133 -7.95 -25.59 -15.36
C VAL A 133 -6.81 -26.59 -15.36
N SER A 134 -6.53 -27.17 -16.52
CA SER A 134 -5.46 -28.17 -16.70
C SER A 134 -4.09 -27.52 -17.01
N ASP A 135 -4.07 -26.35 -17.62
CA ASP A 135 -2.83 -25.63 -17.95
C ASP A 135 -2.18 -25.00 -16.74
N GLN A 136 -0.88 -25.29 -16.52
CA GLN A 136 -0.13 -24.83 -15.35
C GLN A 136 0.06 -23.31 -15.32
N ALA A 137 0.23 -22.66 -16.48
CA ALA A 137 0.43 -21.22 -16.54
C ALA A 137 -0.88 -20.46 -16.25
N VAL A 138 -2.02 -20.99 -16.73
CA VAL A 138 -3.35 -20.45 -16.43
C VAL A 138 -3.68 -20.68 -14.96
N SER A 139 -3.42 -21.86 -14.41
CA SER A 139 -3.58 -22.16 -13.00
C SER A 139 -2.75 -21.22 -12.12
N GLY A 140 -1.49 -20.97 -12.50
CA GLY A 140 -0.63 -20.00 -11.82
C GLY A 140 -1.16 -18.56 -11.88
N LEU A 141 -1.72 -18.15 -13.02
CA LEU A 141 -2.38 -16.84 -13.16
C LEU A 141 -3.61 -16.75 -12.25
N LEU A 142 -4.50 -17.76 -12.26
CA LEU A 142 -5.69 -17.79 -11.42
C LEU A 142 -5.33 -17.80 -9.93
N GLN A 143 -4.30 -18.54 -9.53
CA GLN A 143 -3.77 -18.50 -8.16
C GLN A 143 -3.21 -17.13 -7.80
N SER A 144 -2.53 -16.44 -8.70
CA SER A 144 -2.04 -15.09 -8.46
C SER A 144 -3.18 -14.08 -8.36
N LEU A 145 -4.22 -14.22 -9.14
CA LEU A 145 -5.45 -13.42 -9.04
C LEU A 145 -6.18 -13.70 -7.73
N ALA A 146 -6.35 -14.96 -7.35
CA ALA A 146 -6.95 -15.36 -6.07
C ALA A 146 -6.07 -14.94 -4.87
N SER A 147 -4.75 -14.91 -5.02
CA SER A 147 -3.82 -14.45 -3.98
C SER A 147 -3.79 -12.92 -3.89
N SER A 148 -4.04 -12.20 -4.99
CA SER A 148 -4.27 -10.75 -4.97
C SER A 148 -5.63 -10.39 -4.37
N THR A 149 -6.64 -11.28 -4.47
CA THR A 149 -7.92 -11.18 -3.77
C THR A 149 -7.82 -11.52 -2.29
N GLY A 150 -6.77 -12.21 -1.85
CA GLY A 150 -6.43 -12.43 -0.44
C GLY A 150 -5.76 -11.23 0.24
N GLN A 151 -5.52 -10.15 -0.46
CA GLN A 151 -5.42 -8.83 0.13
C GLN A 151 -6.85 -8.41 0.49
N GLU A 152 -7.28 -8.72 1.73
CA GLU A 152 -8.43 -8.04 2.31
C GLU A 152 -8.23 -6.55 2.05
N ILE A 153 -8.89 -6.02 1.00
CA ILE A 153 -9.03 -4.58 0.84
C ILE A 153 -9.85 -4.18 2.03
N VAL A 154 -9.22 -3.46 2.86
CA VAL A 154 -9.80 -2.91 4.05
C VAL A 154 -10.72 -1.79 3.60
N GLU A 155 -11.99 -2.09 3.34
CA GLU A 155 -12.99 -1.16 2.83
C GLU A 155 -13.20 0.08 3.70
N ASP A 156 -12.80 0.04 4.98
CA ASP A 156 -12.84 1.17 5.89
C ASP A 156 -11.44 1.52 6.41
N ASN A 157 -10.54 1.98 5.52
CA ASN A 157 -9.31 2.58 5.99
C ASN A 157 -9.60 4.03 6.43
N PRO A 158 -9.71 4.31 7.75
CA PRO A 158 -9.84 5.67 8.21
C PRO A 158 -8.61 6.44 7.75
N GLY A 159 -8.83 7.46 6.93
CA GLY A 159 -7.76 8.28 6.37
C GLY A 159 -6.77 8.76 7.44
N PRO A 160 -5.67 9.38 7.02
CA PRO A 160 -4.56 9.75 7.92
C PRO A 160 -4.95 10.66 9.08
N LEU A 161 -5.98 11.50 8.94
CA LEU A 161 -6.49 12.45 9.94
C LEU A 161 -5.43 13.35 10.59
N ILE A 162 -4.19 13.34 10.08
CA ILE A 162 -3.01 14.02 10.67
C ILE A 162 -3.18 15.54 10.64
N ASP A 163 -3.82 16.08 9.61
CA ASP A 163 -4.06 17.52 9.47
C ASP A 163 -4.97 18.05 10.59
N ASN A 164 -5.74 17.18 11.22
CA ASN A 164 -6.64 17.47 12.34
C ASN A 164 -6.03 17.17 13.72
N ALA A 165 -4.75 16.79 13.80
CA ALA A 165 -4.10 16.29 15.02
C ALA A 165 -4.30 17.21 16.24
N ALA A 166 -4.15 18.53 16.06
CA ALA A 166 -4.35 19.50 17.15
C ALA A 166 -5.81 19.63 17.62
N GLN A 167 -6.78 19.44 16.71
CA GLN A 167 -8.21 19.43 17.06
C GLN A 167 -8.58 18.12 17.74
N LEU A 168 -8.05 17.00 17.25
CA LEU A 168 -8.26 15.68 17.83
C LEU A 168 -7.63 15.58 19.23
N GLN A 169 -6.48 16.20 19.46
CA GLN A 169 -5.89 16.29 20.80
C GLN A 169 -6.83 16.97 21.78
N LYS A 170 -7.49 18.07 21.39
CA LYS A 170 -8.49 18.75 22.22
C LYS A 170 -9.72 17.87 22.48
N LYS A 171 -10.16 17.10 21.48
CA LYS A 171 -11.28 16.16 21.61
C LYS A 171 -10.97 15.04 22.60
N TRP A 172 -9.83 14.38 22.43
CA TRP A 172 -9.42 13.20 23.21
C TRP A 172 -8.70 13.56 24.52
N GLN A 173 -8.27 14.81 24.70
CA GLN A 173 -7.51 15.30 25.84
C GLN A 173 -6.25 14.46 26.12
N THR A 174 -5.57 14.05 25.05
CA THR A 174 -4.36 13.21 25.15
C THR A 174 -3.19 13.98 25.74
N ALA A 175 -2.45 13.33 26.65
CA ALA A 175 -1.29 13.87 27.33
C ALA A 175 -0.21 12.78 27.54
N ALA A 176 1.03 13.21 27.76
CA ALA A 176 2.11 12.30 28.08
C ALA A 176 1.77 11.46 29.33
N GLY A 177 2.20 10.20 29.33
CA GLY A 177 1.95 9.24 30.39
C GLY A 177 0.60 8.53 30.30
N GLN A 178 -0.33 8.94 29.46
CA GLN A 178 -1.62 8.30 29.34
C GLN A 178 -1.54 6.95 28.62
N LEU A 179 -2.17 5.93 29.21
CA LEU A 179 -2.34 4.60 28.62
C LEU A 179 -3.80 4.41 28.21
N TRP A 180 -4.02 4.03 26.96
CA TRP A 180 -5.33 3.79 26.38
C TRP A 180 -5.50 2.32 26.02
N VAL A 181 -6.68 1.77 26.28
CA VAL A 181 -7.13 0.45 25.84
C VAL A 181 -8.14 0.62 24.73
N ILE A 182 -7.94 -0.08 23.62
CA ILE A 182 -8.70 0.04 22.37
C ILE A 182 -9.04 -1.38 21.93
N GLY A 183 -10.24 -1.88 22.28
CA GLY A 183 -10.53 -3.31 22.11
C GLY A 183 -9.51 -4.18 22.86
N GLY A 184 -8.80 -5.06 22.14
CA GLY A 184 -7.69 -5.85 22.67
C GLY A 184 -6.34 -5.13 22.66
N SER A 185 -6.24 -4.00 21.96
CA SER A 185 -5.00 -3.23 21.74
C SER A 185 -4.74 -2.22 22.86
N ARG A 186 -3.49 -1.77 22.97
CA ARG A 186 -3.06 -0.77 23.97
C ARG A 186 -2.15 0.28 23.33
N LEU A 187 -2.38 1.54 23.64
CA LEU A 187 -1.57 2.66 23.18
C LEU A 187 -1.10 3.49 24.36
N LEU A 188 0.20 3.65 24.52
CA LEU A 188 0.81 4.50 25.56
C LEU A 188 1.37 5.78 24.95
N CYS A 189 0.99 6.92 25.48
CA CYS A 189 1.65 8.18 25.20
C CYS A 189 2.95 8.26 26.03
N GLY A 190 4.08 7.73 25.50
CA GLY A 190 5.31 7.51 26.25
C GLY A 190 6.55 7.38 25.40
N ASP A 191 7.66 7.08 26.06
CA ASP A 191 8.97 6.97 25.42
C ASP A 191 9.35 5.50 25.21
N SER A 192 9.55 5.09 23.96
CA SER A 192 9.89 3.70 23.58
C SER A 192 11.31 3.28 24.03
N THR A 193 12.14 4.20 24.48
CA THR A 193 13.45 3.95 25.08
C THR A 193 13.37 3.73 26.61
N SER A 194 12.21 4.03 27.21
CA SER A 194 11.95 3.84 28.64
C SER A 194 11.47 2.41 28.90
N GLU A 195 12.29 1.61 29.57
CA GLU A 195 11.91 0.25 29.96
C GLU A 195 10.65 0.24 30.84
N ALA A 196 10.49 1.24 31.73
CA ALA A 196 9.32 1.34 32.60
C ALA A 196 8.03 1.57 31.79
N ASP A 197 8.07 2.46 30.79
CA ASP A 197 6.92 2.72 29.93
C ASP A 197 6.54 1.49 29.10
N VAL A 198 7.55 0.81 28.52
CA VAL A 198 7.31 -0.40 27.73
C VAL A 198 6.77 -1.54 28.61
N ARG A 199 7.29 -1.72 29.83
CA ARG A 199 6.74 -2.70 30.80
C ARG A 199 5.27 -2.39 31.13
N ARG A 200 4.92 -1.14 31.35
CA ARG A 200 3.57 -0.68 31.61
C ARG A 200 2.62 -0.93 30.42
N LEU A 201 3.10 -0.63 29.20
CA LEU A 201 2.36 -0.94 27.97
C LEU A 201 2.11 -2.44 27.84
N MET A 202 3.17 -3.24 27.92
CA MET A 202 3.15 -4.67 27.62
C MET A 202 2.40 -5.48 28.68
N ASN A 203 2.36 -5.04 29.92
CA ASN A 203 1.64 -5.69 31.03
C ASN A 203 1.95 -7.20 31.11
N GLY A 204 3.22 -7.55 31.01
CA GLY A 204 3.70 -8.93 31.07
C GLY A 204 3.51 -9.77 29.80
N ARG A 205 2.86 -9.24 28.75
CA ARG A 205 2.76 -9.91 27.44
C ARG A 205 3.99 -9.64 26.59
N ARG A 206 4.24 -10.54 25.61
CA ARG A 206 5.30 -10.38 24.61
C ARG A 206 4.72 -10.59 23.21
N ALA A 207 5.16 -9.78 22.25
CA ALA A 207 4.72 -9.80 20.87
C ALA A 207 5.58 -10.75 20.03
N CYS A 208 4.95 -11.49 19.12
CA CYS A 208 5.65 -12.33 18.13
C CYS A 208 6.01 -11.58 16.83
N LEU A 209 5.54 -10.34 16.69
CA LEU A 209 5.88 -9.45 15.59
C LEU A 209 6.33 -8.08 16.14
N PHE A 210 7.52 -7.66 15.73
CA PHE A 210 8.09 -6.35 15.93
C PHE A 210 8.20 -5.67 14.57
N ALA A 211 7.26 -4.81 14.24
CA ALA A 211 7.23 -4.08 12.98
C ALA A 211 7.12 -2.58 13.29
N THR A 212 8.03 -1.76 12.75
CA THR A 212 8.16 -0.38 13.20
C THR A 212 8.71 0.56 12.14
N ASP A 213 8.32 1.84 12.26
CA ASP A 213 8.75 2.96 11.43
C ASP A 213 9.37 4.06 12.31
N PRO A 214 10.63 3.87 12.79
CA PRO A 214 11.27 4.84 13.67
C PRO A 214 11.63 6.13 12.93
N PRO A 215 11.91 7.23 13.64
CA PRO A 215 12.46 8.43 13.04
C PRO A 215 13.73 8.13 12.24
N TYR A 216 13.79 8.67 11.00
CA TYR A 216 14.85 8.32 10.03
C TYR A 216 16.18 9.02 10.28
N LEU A 217 16.30 9.89 11.29
CA LEU A 217 17.50 10.63 11.65
C LEU A 217 18.12 11.41 10.48
N ILE A 218 17.27 11.85 9.58
CA ILE A 218 17.63 12.76 8.51
C ILE A 218 17.10 14.14 8.92
N ALA A 219 17.97 15.14 9.01
CA ALA A 219 17.58 16.52 9.28
C ALA A 219 16.61 17.02 8.18
N TYR A 220 15.32 16.72 8.35
CA TYR A 220 14.28 17.07 7.40
C TYR A 220 13.71 18.44 7.76
N THR A 221 14.26 19.48 7.13
CA THR A 221 13.81 20.86 7.37
C THR A 221 12.56 21.25 6.57
N GLY A 222 12.04 20.38 5.68
CA GLY A 222 10.91 20.69 4.82
C GLY A 222 11.15 21.78 3.76
N THR A 223 12.27 22.50 3.84
CA THR A 223 12.60 23.65 2.98
C THR A 223 13.21 23.24 1.63
N ASN A 224 13.32 21.95 1.34
CA ASN A 224 14.01 21.42 0.15
C ASN A 224 13.12 21.21 -1.07
N HIS A 225 11.85 21.60 -1.03
CA HIS A 225 10.98 21.49 -2.20
C HIS A 225 11.31 22.58 -3.23
N PRO A 226 11.62 22.22 -4.49
CA PRO A 226 11.87 23.19 -5.52
C PRO A 226 10.58 23.98 -5.83
N HIS A 227 10.68 25.30 -5.85
CA HIS A 227 9.58 26.16 -6.32
C HIS A 227 9.43 26.03 -7.82
N LYS A 228 8.18 25.95 -8.29
CA LYS A 228 7.86 26.11 -9.71
C LYS A 228 7.63 27.60 -10.00
N TRP A 229 7.91 28.01 -11.22
CA TRP A 229 7.70 29.38 -11.69
C TRP A 229 6.28 29.91 -11.43
N ASN A 230 5.28 29.05 -11.50
CA ASN A 230 3.86 29.37 -11.32
C ASN A 230 3.30 29.05 -9.93
N ASP A 231 4.16 28.76 -8.93
CA ASP A 231 3.69 28.54 -7.57
C ASP A 231 3.07 29.82 -7.00
N THR A 232 1.85 29.70 -6.48
CA THR A 232 1.21 30.79 -5.72
C THR A 232 1.94 31.00 -4.39
N GLU A 233 1.76 32.16 -3.77
CA GLU A 233 2.35 32.45 -2.45
C GLU A 233 1.90 31.46 -1.38
N GLU A 234 0.66 30.99 -1.45
CA GLU A 234 0.13 29.94 -0.58
C GLU A 234 0.86 28.59 -0.82
N THR A 235 1.08 28.23 -2.09
CA THR A 235 1.84 27.03 -2.46
C THR A 235 3.30 27.12 -2.00
N LYS A 236 3.92 28.30 -2.13
CA LYS A 236 5.28 28.54 -1.63
C LYS A 236 5.34 28.43 -0.10
N ARG A 237 4.35 28.98 0.60
CA ARG A 237 4.24 28.90 2.06
C ARG A 237 4.03 27.48 2.55
N ARG A 238 3.22 26.66 1.86
CA ARG A 238 3.06 25.21 2.12
C ARG A 238 4.37 24.44 1.91
N LYS A 239 5.08 24.73 0.81
CA LYS A 239 6.37 24.09 0.47
C LYS A 239 7.52 24.51 1.40
N ASN A 240 7.43 25.68 2.03
CA ASN A 240 8.43 26.22 2.96
C ASN A 240 8.05 26.01 4.43
N LYS A 241 7.02 25.20 4.71
CA LYS A 241 6.65 24.88 6.09
C LYS A 241 7.85 24.24 6.78
N ASP A 242 8.35 24.91 7.82
CA ASP A 242 9.44 24.38 8.62
C ASP A 242 8.89 23.23 9.49
N TRP A 243 9.44 22.07 9.27
CA TRP A 243 9.10 20.87 10.03
C TRP A 243 10.11 20.59 11.15
N HIS A 244 11.13 21.45 11.29
CA HIS A 244 12.20 21.30 12.28
C HIS A 244 11.64 21.18 13.70
N ASP A 245 10.68 22.03 14.08
CA ASP A 245 10.08 22.00 15.42
C ASP A 245 9.28 20.70 15.72
N LYS A 246 8.86 19.97 14.69
CA LYS A 246 8.17 18.68 14.86
C LYS A 246 9.09 17.47 14.91
N TYR A 247 10.32 17.61 14.41
CA TYR A 247 11.32 16.54 14.30
C TYR A 247 12.64 16.88 14.99
N SER A 248 12.80 18.08 15.58
CA SER A 248 14.04 18.60 16.13
C SER A 248 14.64 17.79 17.28
N ASP A 249 13.79 17.10 18.05
CA ASP A 249 14.26 16.35 19.22
C ASP A 249 15.01 15.05 18.87
N VAL A 250 15.06 14.66 17.60
CA VAL A 250 15.59 13.36 17.17
C VAL A 250 16.65 13.45 16.07
N ASP A 251 16.90 14.65 15.55
CA ASP A 251 17.69 14.85 14.31
C ASP A 251 19.20 14.98 14.50
N SER A 252 19.73 14.87 15.73
CA SER A 252 21.18 14.83 15.90
C SER A 252 21.71 13.44 15.53
N PRO A 253 22.73 13.34 14.67
CA PRO A 253 23.34 12.05 14.32
C PRO A 253 23.84 11.26 15.53
N GLU A 254 24.29 11.95 16.57
CA GLU A 254 24.81 11.39 17.81
C GLU A 254 23.70 10.81 18.70
N LEU A 255 22.54 11.47 18.74
CA LEU A 255 21.36 10.97 19.45
C LEU A 255 20.71 9.79 18.69
N GLY A 256 20.91 9.69 17.38
CA GLY A 256 20.27 8.72 16.54
C GLY A 256 20.72 7.28 16.77
N GLU A 257 22.02 7.03 16.95
CA GLU A 257 22.53 5.71 17.30
C GLU A 257 22.03 5.29 18.68
N ALA A 258 22.08 6.20 19.65
CA ALA A 258 21.59 5.95 21.00
C ALA A 258 20.08 5.63 21.02
N LEU A 259 19.27 6.30 20.19
CA LEU A 259 17.85 6.02 20.05
C LEU A 259 17.61 4.60 19.52
N TYR A 260 18.28 4.24 18.41
CA TYR A 260 18.08 2.93 17.79
C TYR A 260 18.56 1.80 18.71
N ASP A 261 19.70 1.99 19.38
CA ASP A 261 20.22 1.04 20.36
C ASP A 261 19.25 0.85 21.54
N ALA A 262 18.73 1.94 22.08
CA ALA A 262 17.87 1.92 23.26
C ALA A 262 16.52 1.24 22.98
N PHE A 263 15.78 1.63 21.91
CA PHE A 263 14.47 1.02 21.67
C PHE A 263 14.57 -0.44 21.25
N VAL A 264 15.63 -0.83 20.50
CA VAL A 264 15.86 -2.24 20.13
C VAL A 264 16.17 -3.05 21.39
N LYS A 265 17.05 -2.56 22.26
CA LYS A 265 17.36 -3.21 23.54
C LYS A 265 16.10 -3.42 24.38
N VAL A 266 15.32 -2.36 24.59
CA VAL A 266 14.10 -2.43 25.40
C VAL A 266 13.05 -3.35 24.76
N ALA A 267 12.93 -3.36 23.42
CA ALA A 267 12.06 -4.29 22.72
C ALA A 267 12.41 -5.76 23.03
N ILE A 268 13.68 -6.12 22.94
CA ILE A 268 14.18 -7.48 23.25
C ILE A 268 13.92 -7.84 24.70
N ASP A 269 14.29 -6.96 25.62
CA ASP A 269 14.24 -7.26 27.06
C ASP A 269 12.80 -7.41 27.56
N VAL A 270 11.85 -6.63 26.99
CA VAL A 270 10.52 -6.47 27.59
C VAL A 270 9.37 -6.83 26.64
N ALA A 271 9.48 -6.46 25.36
CA ALA A 271 8.27 -6.38 24.52
C ALA A 271 8.06 -7.56 23.58
N ILE A 272 9.10 -8.25 23.13
CA ILE A 272 9.01 -9.25 22.09
C ILE A 272 9.43 -10.65 22.58
N THR A 273 8.96 -11.68 21.87
CA THR A 273 9.45 -13.05 22.08
C THR A 273 10.81 -13.25 21.41
N GLU A 274 11.55 -14.27 21.83
CA GLU A 274 12.87 -14.57 21.25
C GLU A 274 12.76 -14.93 19.75
N ASP A 275 11.64 -15.55 19.34
CA ASP A 275 11.33 -15.95 17.97
C ASP A 275 10.48 -14.92 17.22
N ALA A 276 10.44 -13.67 17.66
CA ALA A 276 9.71 -12.62 16.99
C ALA A 276 10.27 -12.32 15.59
N ALA A 277 9.38 -12.03 14.63
CA ALA A 277 9.76 -11.49 13.34
C ALA A 277 9.98 -9.96 13.46
N TRP A 278 11.04 -9.45 12.89
CA TRP A 278 11.41 -8.04 12.95
C TRP A 278 11.30 -7.37 11.61
N TYR A 279 10.59 -6.26 11.56
CA TYR A 279 10.51 -5.37 10.40
C TYR A 279 10.80 -3.95 10.84
N CYS A 280 11.77 -3.30 10.21
CA CYS A 280 12.12 -1.93 10.54
C CYS A 280 12.33 -1.10 9.27
N TRP A 281 11.48 -0.13 9.06
CA TRP A 281 11.63 0.86 8.01
C TRP A 281 12.79 1.79 8.33
N HIS A 282 13.53 2.23 7.32
CA HIS A 282 14.68 3.10 7.55
C HIS A 282 15.00 3.97 6.33
N ALA A 283 15.74 5.05 6.54
CA ALA A 283 16.32 5.79 5.43
C ALA A 283 17.49 5.01 4.82
N SER A 284 17.60 4.99 3.49
CA SER A 284 18.73 4.31 2.79
C SER A 284 20.10 4.76 3.29
N ARG A 285 20.24 6.04 3.72
CA ARG A 285 21.49 6.59 4.27
C ARG A 285 21.81 6.10 5.69
N LYS A 286 20.85 5.51 6.40
CA LYS A 286 20.97 5.03 7.77
C LYS A 286 20.97 3.50 7.87
N GLN A 287 20.96 2.82 6.73
CA GLN A 287 20.97 1.37 6.65
C GLN A 287 22.10 0.73 7.48
N ALA A 288 23.33 1.16 7.28
CA ALA A 288 24.49 0.61 7.98
C ALA A 288 24.40 0.80 9.50
N LEU A 289 23.85 1.92 9.97
CA LEU A 289 23.63 2.18 11.39
C LEU A 289 22.62 1.19 11.99
N LEU A 290 21.47 1.01 11.34
CA LEU A 290 20.44 0.10 11.82
C LEU A 290 20.93 -1.35 11.83
N GLU A 291 21.64 -1.76 10.78
CA GLU A 291 22.22 -3.11 10.68
C GLU A 291 23.23 -3.37 11.80
N ALA A 292 24.13 -2.42 12.07
CA ALA A 292 25.09 -2.52 13.17
C ALA A 292 24.40 -2.62 14.55
N VAL A 293 23.33 -1.88 14.78
CA VAL A 293 22.52 -2.00 16.01
C VAL A 293 21.88 -3.39 16.12
N TRP A 294 21.30 -3.91 15.04
CA TRP A 294 20.73 -5.25 15.06
C TRP A 294 21.78 -6.32 15.37
N GLU A 295 22.95 -6.25 14.71
CA GLU A 295 24.06 -7.19 14.96
C GLU A 295 24.56 -7.12 16.40
N LYS A 296 24.69 -5.92 16.97
CA LYS A 296 25.07 -5.71 18.38
C LYS A 296 24.13 -6.44 19.35
N HIS A 297 22.84 -6.52 19.02
CA HIS A 297 21.82 -7.18 19.82
C HIS A 297 21.54 -8.64 19.39
N GLY A 298 22.41 -9.22 18.56
CA GLY A 298 22.32 -10.64 18.15
C GLY A 298 21.30 -10.93 17.05
N ALA A 299 20.66 -9.90 16.50
CA ALA A 299 19.80 -10.03 15.33
C ALA A 299 20.61 -9.92 14.04
N PHE A 300 20.01 -10.25 12.90
CA PHE A 300 20.61 -10.07 11.58
C PHE A 300 19.55 -9.72 10.56
N VAL A 301 19.97 -9.02 9.51
CA VAL A 301 19.11 -8.76 8.35
C VAL A 301 19.06 -10.00 7.49
N HIS A 302 17.89 -10.64 7.44
CA HIS A 302 17.65 -11.79 6.58
C HIS A 302 17.37 -11.35 5.14
N GLN A 303 16.58 -10.30 4.98
CA GLN A 303 16.20 -9.78 3.66
C GLN A 303 15.87 -8.29 3.74
N GLN A 304 16.20 -7.55 2.69
CA GLN A 304 15.71 -6.19 2.48
C GLN A 304 14.43 -6.22 1.67
N ILE A 305 13.44 -5.49 2.13
CA ILE A 305 12.16 -5.26 1.47
C ILE A 305 12.12 -3.82 1.00
N ILE A 306 11.52 -3.59 -0.17
CA ILE A 306 11.42 -2.27 -0.78
C ILE A 306 9.94 -1.92 -0.97
N TRP A 307 9.50 -0.84 -0.35
CA TRP A 307 8.25 -0.21 -0.74
C TRP A 307 8.49 0.67 -1.96
N ALA A 308 7.99 0.26 -3.12
CA ALA A 308 7.98 1.04 -4.35
C ALA A 308 6.73 1.94 -4.38
N LYS A 309 6.95 3.24 -4.45
CA LYS A 309 5.89 4.26 -4.48
C LYS A 309 5.36 4.44 -5.90
N ASP A 310 4.10 4.82 -6.04
CA ASP A 310 3.44 5.10 -7.31
C ASP A 310 4.07 6.28 -8.07
N ARG A 311 4.67 7.21 -7.35
CA ARG A 311 5.31 8.42 -7.91
C ARG A 311 6.59 8.77 -7.17
N PRO A 312 7.58 9.35 -7.90
CA PRO A 312 8.81 9.80 -7.27
C PRO A 312 8.57 11.05 -6.42
N ILE A 313 9.31 11.13 -5.31
CA ILE A 313 9.35 12.34 -4.46
C ILE A 313 10.33 13.33 -5.09
N LEU A 314 9.84 14.52 -5.39
CA LEU A 314 10.67 15.58 -5.94
C LEU A 314 11.67 16.08 -4.90
N THR A 315 12.95 15.78 -5.11
CA THR A 315 14.06 16.19 -4.26
C THR A 315 15.16 16.86 -5.10
N ARG A 316 16.15 17.49 -4.45
CA ARG A 316 17.35 18.05 -5.13
C ARG A 316 18.43 16.99 -5.36
N SER A 317 18.09 15.69 -5.34
CA SER A 317 18.99 14.60 -5.64
C SER A 317 19.18 14.41 -7.13
N TRP A 318 20.27 13.76 -7.56
CA TRP A 318 20.52 13.37 -8.96
C TRP A 318 19.45 12.41 -9.48
N TYR A 319 18.90 11.55 -8.60
CA TYR A 319 17.80 10.65 -8.87
C TYR A 319 16.68 10.89 -7.87
N MET A 320 15.44 10.93 -8.33
CA MET A 320 14.28 11.11 -7.47
C MET A 320 14.00 9.82 -6.69
N TRP A 321 13.79 9.96 -5.39
CA TRP A 321 13.45 8.83 -4.53
C TRP A 321 12.03 8.32 -4.83
N GLN A 322 11.92 7.05 -5.17
CA GLN A 322 10.64 6.39 -5.44
C GLN A 322 10.44 5.15 -4.59
N HIS A 323 11.27 4.97 -3.56
CA HIS A 323 11.17 3.81 -2.68
C HIS A 323 11.59 4.13 -1.25
N GLU A 324 11.13 3.28 -0.32
CA GLU A 324 11.65 3.22 1.04
C GLU A 324 12.04 1.77 1.37
N PRO A 325 13.22 1.55 1.96
CA PRO A 325 13.66 0.22 2.38
C PRO A 325 13.13 -0.13 3.77
N CYS A 326 12.92 -1.43 3.97
CA CYS A 326 12.60 -2.04 5.25
C CYS A 326 13.50 -3.27 5.46
N PHE A 327 14.11 -3.41 6.62
CA PHE A 327 14.79 -4.64 7.00
C PHE A 327 13.79 -5.65 7.54
N PHE A 328 13.92 -6.89 7.09
CA PHE A 328 13.32 -8.07 7.67
C PHE A 328 14.38 -8.99 8.25
N GLY A 329 14.21 -9.42 9.49
CA GLY A 329 15.14 -10.33 10.17
C GLY A 329 14.61 -10.80 11.52
N TRP A 330 15.50 -11.34 12.33
CA TRP A 330 15.21 -11.88 13.68
C TRP A 330 16.53 -12.12 14.45
N ILE A 331 16.45 -12.51 15.71
CA ILE A 331 17.61 -12.92 16.52
C ILE A 331 18.18 -14.22 15.96
N LYS A 332 19.49 -14.28 15.74
CA LYS A 332 20.17 -15.49 15.22
C LYS A 332 19.82 -16.74 16.04
N GLY A 333 19.44 -17.80 15.35
CA GLY A 333 19.02 -19.05 15.97
C GLY A 333 17.51 -19.16 16.23
N ASN A 334 16.78 -18.07 16.31
CA ASN A 334 15.37 -18.02 16.71
C ASN A 334 14.47 -17.64 15.53
N LYS A 335 14.41 -18.51 14.52
CA LYS A 335 13.63 -18.25 13.30
C LYS A 335 12.14 -18.09 13.61
N PRO A 336 11.50 -16.98 13.17
CA PRO A 336 10.09 -16.74 13.41
C PRO A 336 9.19 -17.75 12.71
N LYS A 337 8.00 -17.95 13.25
CA LYS A 337 6.94 -18.75 12.62
C LYS A 337 6.41 -17.99 11.40
N ARG A 338 5.99 -18.76 10.40
CA ARG A 338 5.29 -18.27 9.24
C ARG A 338 3.89 -18.89 9.17
N PHE A 339 2.88 -18.07 9.09
CA PHE A 339 1.48 -18.47 9.06
C PHE A 339 0.88 -18.40 7.67
N ALA A 340 1.28 -17.42 6.86
CA ALA A 340 0.80 -17.30 5.50
C ALA A 340 1.32 -18.45 4.61
N LYS A 341 0.51 -18.87 3.65
CA LYS A 341 0.86 -19.89 2.67
C LYS A 341 1.66 -19.32 1.48
N ASP A 342 1.40 -18.08 1.13
CA ASP A 342 2.04 -17.34 0.04
C ASP A 342 3.43 -16.82 0.43
N TYR A 343 4.20 -16.46 -0.59
CA TYR A 343 5.52 -15.85 -0.47
C TYR A 343 5.49 -14.50 -1.19
N PRO A 344 5.13 -13.41 -0.49
CA PRO A 344 5.11 -12.10 -1.12
C PRO A 344 6.50 -11.72 -1.64
N PRO A 345 6.60 -11.03 -2.77
CA PRO A 345 7.87 -10.56 -3.30
C PRO A 345 8.53 -9.57 -2.34
N SER A 346 9.83 -9.32 -2.50
CA SER A 346 10.55 -8.33 -1.68
C SER A 346 10.32 -6.87 -2.12
N VAL A 347 9.63 -6.65 -3.23
CA VAL A 347 9.22 -5.31 -3.69
C VAL A 347 7.72 -5.19 -3.58
N TRP A 348 7.27 -4.27 -2.72
CA TRP A 348 5.87 -4.00 -2.43
C TRP A 348 5.46 -2.69 -3.11
N SER A 349 4.55 -2.76 -4.07
CA SER A 349 4.10 -1.60 -4.84
C SER A 349 2.75 -1.12 -4.33
N PHE A 350 2.78 -0.04 -3.53
CA PHE A 350 1.58 0.61 -3.00
C PHE A 350 1.67 2.12 -3.19
N PRO A 351 0.54 2.77 -3.49
CA PRO A 351 0.50 4.23 -3.61
C PRO A 351 0.82 4.90 -2.27
N THR A 352 1.38 6.10 -2.34
CA THR A 352 1.71 6.91 -1.15
C THR A 352 0.49 7.46 -0.41
N GLN A 353 -0.66 7.53 -1.10
CA GLN A 353 -1.94 8.03 -0.58
C GLN A 353 -3.09 7.41 -1.35
N ALA A 354 -4.24 7.21 -0.71
CA ALA A 354 -5.46 6.85 -1.43
C ALA A 354 -5.81 7.92 -2.47
N ALA A 355 -6.34 7.50 -3.61
CA ALA A 355 -6.69 8.39 -4.70
C ALA A 355 -7.72 9.43 -4.22
N GLY A 356 -7.36 10.71 -4.23
CA GLY A 356 -8.23 11.83 -3.82
C GLY A 356 -7.90 12.49 -2.47
N GLU A 357 -7.00 11.93 -1.67
CA GLU A 357 -6.57 12.55 -0.42
C GLU A 357 -5.33 13.44 -0.63
N THR A 358 -5.49 14.74 -0.42
CA THR A 358 -4.37 15.69 -0.31
C THR A 358 -4.04 15.88 1.17
N THR A 359 -3.09 15.12 1.71
CA THR A 359 -2.58 15.39 3.06
C THR A 359 -1.31 16.22 3.00
N ASP A 360 -1.18 17.17 3.91
CA ASP A 360 0.03 17.98 4.07
C ASP A 360 1.21 17.17 4.68
N HIS A 361 0.99 15.90 5.07
CA HIS A 361 1.98 15.06 5.73
C HIS A 361 2.52 13.97 4.78
N PRO A 362 3.78 14.08 4.32
CA PRO A 362 4.33 13.21 3.27
C PRO A 362 4.77 11.82 3.76
N THR A 363 4.62 11.49 5.06
CA THR A 363 5.32 10.35 5.69
C THR A 363 4.44 9.20 6.16
N GLN A 364 3.12 9.29 5.99
CA GLN A 364 2.27 8.17 6.41
C GLN A 364 2.42 6.98 5.47
N LYS A 365 2.64 5.80 6.06
CA LYS A 365 2.68 4.54 5.33
C LYS A 365 1.28 3.98 5.07
N PRO A 366 1.03 3.38 3.90
CA PRO A 366 -0.16 2.57 3.63
C PRO A 366 -0.34 1.45 4.66
N VAL A 367 -1.59 1.11 4.97
CA VAL A 367 -1.94 0.04 5.93
C VAL A 367 -1.40 -1.31 5.47
N GLU A 368 -1.38 -1.55 4.17
CA GLU A 368 -0.93 -2.76 3.51
C GLU A 368 0.53 -3.12 3.85
N LEU A 369 1.37 -2.10 4.06
CA LEU A 369 2.78 -2.30 4.43
C LEU A 369 2.96 -2.95 5.81
N PHE A 370 2.01 -2.77 6.72
CA PHE A 370 1.97 -3.46 8.00
C PHE A 370 1.11 -4.72 7.95
N ALA A 371 0.10 -4.77 7.10
CA ALA A 371 -0.75 -5.94 6.93
C ALA A 371 0.02 -7.17 6.43
N ILE A 372 1.00 -6.99 5.51
CA ILE A 372 1.83 -8.10 5.00
C ILE A 372 2.61 -8.79 6.14
N PRO A 373 3.45 -8.10 6.94
CA PRO A 373 4.13 -8.70 8.08
C PRO A 373 3.19 -9.38 9.07
N ILE A 374 2.05 -8.75 9.37
CA ILE A 374 1.03 -9.29 10.28
C ILE A 374 0.50 -10.63 9.76
N ARG A 375 0.08 -10.72 8.49
CA ARG A 375 -0.37 -11.98 7.88
C ARG A 375 0.72 -13.03 7.86
N GLN A 376 1.97 -12.63 7.56
CA GLN A 376 3.08 -13.57 7.43
C GLN A 376 3.44 -14.23 8.77
N HIS A 377 3.44 -13.50 9.88
CA HIS A 377 4.06 -13.94 11.11
C HIS A 377 3.13 -14.03 12.33
N THR A 378 1.82 -13.79 12.16
CA THR A 378 0.87 -13.84 13.28
C THR A 378 -0.39 -14.63 12.95
N ALA A 379 -0.95 -15.30 13.94
CA ALA A 379 -2.31 -15.85 13.92
C ALA A 379 -3.32 -14.81 14.45
N LYS A 380 -4.62 -15.04 14.25
CA LYS A 380 -5.67 -14.20 14.85
C LYS A 380 -5.52 -14.18 16.37
N GLY A 381 -5.59 -13.00 16.98
CA GLY A 381 -5.40 -12.76 18.41
C GLY A 381 -3.95 -12.62 18.86
N ASP A 382 -2.96 -12.86 17.99
CA ASP A 382 -1.56 -12.65 18.32
C ASP A 382 -1.24 -11.17 18.49
N LEU A 383 -0.17 -10.90 19.23
CA LEU A 383 0.27 -9.56 19.60
C LEU A 383 1.39 -9.05 18.68
N CYS A 384 1.21 -7.83 18.16
CA CYS A 384 2.21 -7.03 17.46
C CYS A 384 2.70 -5.91 18.37
N TYR A 385 3.97 -5.53 18.26
CA TYR A 385 4.57 -4.40 18.98
C TYR A 385 5.03 -3.31 18.01
N GLU A 386 4.65 -2.05 18.30
CA GLU A 386 5.00 -0.86 17.53
C GLU A 386 5.48 0.27 18.46
N PRO A 387 6.80 0.47 18.60
CA PRO A 387 7.35 1.53 19.47
C PRO A 387 7.17 2.96 18.95
N PHE A 388 6.79 3.16 17.68
CA PHE A 388 6.63 4.48 17.04
C PHE A 388 5.32 4.53 16.25
N ALA A 389 4.19 4.42 16.95
CA ALA A 389 2.88 4.22 16.35
C ALA A 389 2.43 5.33 15.39
N GLY A 390 2.93 6.56 15.57
CA GLY A 390 2.53 7.71 14.78
C GLY A 390 1.02 7.87 14.71
N SER A 391 0.46 7.87 13.50
CA SER A 391 -0.98 7.92 13.26
C SER A 391 -1.71 6.59 13.49
N GLY A 392 -1.03 5.53 13.94
CA GLY A 392 -1.64 4.24 14.26
C GLY A 392 -1.87 3.31 13.06
N THR A 393 -1.07 3.39 12.01
CA THR A 393 -1.25 2.57 10.82
C THR A 393 -1.20 1.07 11.11
N GLN A 394 -0.28 0.62 11.98
CA GLN A 394 -0.21 -0.79 12.39
C GLN A 394 -1.40 -1.19 13.27
N PHE A 395 -1.96 -0.28 14.07
CA PHE A 395 -3.18 -0.54 14.84
C PHE A 395 -4.37 -0.85 13.92
N VAL A 396 -4.54 -0.04 12.89
CA VAL A 396 -5.55 -0.27 11.85
C VAL A 396 -5.34 -1.63 11.20
N ALA A 397 -4.14 -1.93 10.72
CA ALA A 397 -3.83 -3.22 10.08
C ALA A 397 -4.09 -4.41 11.01
N ALA A 398 -3.70 -4.30 12.29
CA ALA A 398 -3.88 -5.37 13.27
C ALA A 398 -5.37 -5.63 13.55
N GLU A 399 -6.16 -4.57 13.78
CA GLU A 399 -7.61 -4.69 14.04
C GLU A 399 -8.33 -5.36 12.88
N GLN A 400 -8.12 -4.87 11.68
CA GLN A 400 -8.73 -5.37 10.47
C GLN A 400 -8.43 -6.85 10.20
N LEU A 401 -7.23 -7.28 10.57
CA LEU A 401 -6.82 -8.68 10.47
C LEU A 401 -7.17 -9.53 11.70
N GLY A 402 -7.84 -8.97 12.71
CA GLY A 402 -8.18 -9.66 13.95
C GLY A 402 -6.97 -9.99 14.84
N ARG A 403 -5.95 -9.13 14.81
CA ARG A 403 -4.76 -9.20 15.67
C ARG A 403 -4.80 -8.07 16.70
N VAL A 404 -3.86 -8.09 17.62
CA VAL A 404 -3.73 -7.11 18.71
C VAL A 404 -2.45 -6.31 18.50
N CYS A 405 -2.51 -4.98 18.66
CA CYS A 405 -1.34 -4.11 18.59
C CYS A 405 -1.11 -3.41 19.93
N TYR A 406 0.10 -3.54 20.49
CA TYR A 406 0.55 -2.72 21.59
C TYR A 406 1.59 -1.74 21.05
N GLY A 407 1.30 -0.44 21.17
CA GLY A 407 2.15 0.57 20.58
C GLY A 407 2.37 1.78 21.48
N MET A 408 3.41 2.50 21.12
CA MET A 408 3.81 3.73 21.80
C MET A 408 3.89 4.88 20.81
N GLU A 409 3.53 6.07 21.30
CA GLU A 409 3.70 7.31 20.56
C GLU A 409 4.05 8.43 21.55
N LYS A 410 5.11 9.17 21.27
CA LYS A 410 5.59 10.23 22.17
C LYS A 410 4.74 11.50 22.07
N SER A 411 4.17 11.76 20.91
CA SER A 411 3.40 12.96 20.59
C SER A 411 1.92 12.82 20.96
N PRO A 412 1.40 13.54 21.96
CA PRO A 412 -0.02 13.49 22.29
C PRO A 412 -0.99 13.77 21.14
N PRO A 413 -0.71 14.73 20.20
CA PRO A 413 -1.55 14.91 19.02
C PRO A 413 -1.64 13.65 18.13
N PHE A 414 -0.55 12.90 17.93
CA PHE A 414 -0.59 11.67 17.15
C PHE A 414 -1.27 10.51 17.87
N VAL A 415 -1.14 10.44 19.19
CA VAL A 415 -1.97 9.53 20.00
C VAL A 415 -3.45 9.80 19.74
N ALA A 416 -3.89 11.06 19.74
CA ALA A 416 -5.29 11.42 19.46
C ALA A 416 -5.73 11.01 18.04
N VAL A 417 -4.86 11.13 17.05
CA VAL A 417 -5.10 10.66 15.68
C VAL A 417 -5.31 9.14 15.65
N CYS A 418 -4.45 8.39 16.32
CA CYS A 418 -4.59 6.93 16.42
C CYS A 418 -5.93 6.55 17.09
N LEU A 419 -6.29 7.19 18.21
CA LEU A 419 -7.57 6.95 18.90
C LEU A 419 -8.76 7.22 17.98
N GLU A 420 -8.73 8.32 17.23
CA GLU A 420 -9.80 8.67 16.30
C GLU A 420 -9.94 7.65 15.18
N ARG A 421 -8.84 7.23 14.56
CA ARG A 421 -8.84 6.21 13.51
C ARG A 421 -9.45 4.90 14.02
N MET A 422 -9.07 4.48 15.21
CA MET A 422 -9.63 3.26 15.82
C MET A 422 -11.10 3.44 16.20
N SER A 423 -11.53 4.66 16.55
CA SER A 423 -12.93 4.96 16.80
C SER A 423 -13.78 4.91 15.52
N VAL A 424 -13.23 5.35 14.39
CA VAL A 424 -13.89 5.23 13.07
C VAL A 424 -14.10 3.76 12.69
N LEU A 425 -13.19 2.86 13.10
CA LEU A 425 -13.35 1.41 12.94
C LEU A 425 -14.38 0.79 13.92
N GLY A 426 -15.13 1.60 14.64
CA GLY A 426 -16.18 1.15 15.56
C GLY A 426 -15.69 0.77 16.96
N LEU A 427 -14.41 0.97 17.27
CA LEU A 427 -13.87 0.70 18.60
C LEU A 427 -14.11 1.89 19.55
N THR A 428 -14.13 1.60 20.85
CA THR A 428 -14.27 2.63 21.89
C THR A 428 -12.99 2.69 22.72
N PRO A 429 -12.06 3.63 22.42
CA PRO A 429 -10.87 3.82 23.25
C PRO A 429 -11.20 4.24 24.67
N LYS A 430 -10.54 3.64 25.65
CA LYS A 430 -10.73 3.91 27.08
C LYS A 430 -9.42 4.28 27.74
N LEU A 431 -9.37 5.43 28.40
CA LEU A 431 -8.24 5.83 29.23
C LEU A 431 -8.16 4.94 30.47
N VAL A 432 -6.99 4.35 30.70
CA VAL A 432 -6.73 3.61 31.94
C VAL A 432 -6.53 4.60 33.07
N GLN A 433 -7.45 4.60 34.04
CA GLN A 433 -7.27 5.37 35.28
C GLN A 433 -6.23 4.64 36.13
N GLU A 434 -5.15 5.33 36.52
CA GLU A 434 -4.27 4.81 37.55
C GLU A 434 -5.07 4.88 38.87
N SER A 435 -5.39 3.72 39.44
CA SER A 435 -5.80 3.69 40.85
C SER A 435 -4.62 4.24 41.62
N ALA A 436 -4.83 5.34 42.36
CA ALA A 436 -3.89 5.85 43.33
C ALA A 436 -3.52 4.67 44.25
N THR A 437 -2.39 4.02 43.99
CA THR A 437 -1.82 3.08 44.94
C THR A 437 -1.46 3.89 46.17
N ALA A 438 -2.16 3.59 47.24
CA ALA A 438 -1.89 4.12 48.56
C ALA A 438 -0.37 4.09 48.83
N GLU A 439 0.17 5.28 49.15
CA GLU A 439 1.39 5.36 49.92
C GLU A 439 1.23 4.48 51.14
N VAL A 440 1.87 3.31 51.13
CA VAL A 440 2.09 2.56 52.35
C VAL A 440 3.19 3.33 53.08
N ALA A 441 2.75 4.18 54.01
CA ALA A 441 3.61 4.75 55.00
C ALA A 441 4.37 3.60 55.74
N LEU A 442 5.68 3.65 55.70
CA LEU A 442 6.55 3.01 56.67
C LEU A 442 7.00 4.04 57.71
#